data_4f04ea364db183117e0f937e5b639ce0
#
_entry.id   4f04ea364db183117e0f937e5b639ce0
#
_cell.length_a   1.000
_cell.length_b   1.000
_cell.length_c   1.000
_cell.angle_alpha   90.00
_cell.angle_beta   90.00
_cell.angle_gamma   90.00
#
_symmetry.space_group_name_H-M   'P 1'
#
loop_
_entity.id
_entity.type
_entity.pdbx_description
1 polymer ?
#
loop_
_entity_poly.entity_id
_entity_poly.type
_entity_poly.pdbx_seq_one_letter_code
_entity_poly.pdbx_strand_id
1 'polypeptide(L)'
;MHGLMTDTTEKNALRRKMRAARKACTDRATRDDCLLQRLMALSVYQKASCVLSYVSFGTEADTLRILERVLADGKALYVPKCVPNTNRMVFYRISALRDLSPGAYGILEPKEAEAYQDEANALCLVPGLAFSADGARLGYGKGYYDTFFARHPVLKLGLCYDFQLVPQVPAQPHDVRMDGILTDKRLVLTADEERME
;
A
#
# COMPACT_ATOMS: atom_id res chain seq x y z
N MET A 1 -20.57 22.80 -10.44
CA MET A 1 -20.27 22.71 -8.99
C MET A 1 -20.94 21.51 -8.28
N HIS A 2 -21.91 20.81 -8.86
CA HIS A 2 -22.59 19.65 -8.22
C HIS A 2 -21.74 18.37 -8.14
N GLY A 3 -20.81 18.12 -9.08
CA GLY A 3 -20.04 16.85 -9.11
C GLY A 3 -19.00 16.67 -8.00
N LEU A 4 -18.38 17.73 -7.50
CA LEU A 4 -17.33 17.63 -6.47
C LEU A 4 -17.85 17.33 -5.06
N MET A 5 -19.07 17.78 -4.72
CA MET A 5 -19.68 17.51 -3.41
C MET A 5 -20.19 16.08 -3.29
N THR A 6 -20.72 15.51 -4.37
CA THR A 6 -21.20 14.12 -4.41
C THR A 6 -20.03 13.14 -4.28
N ASP A 7 -18.93 13.35 -4.99
CA ASP A 7 -17.72 12.50 -4.94
C ASP A 7 -17.12 12.43 -3.53
N THR A 8 -16.98 13.56 -2.82
CA THR A 8 -16.46 13.58 -1.44
C THR A 8 -17.38 12.81 -0.49
N THR A 9 -18.70 12.93 -0.64
CA THR A 9 -19.68 12.23 0.18
C THR A 9 -19.62 10.72 -0.04
N GLU A 10 -19.54 10.28 -1.30
CA GLU A 10 -19.42 8.87 -1.68
C GLU A 10 -18.09 8.26 -1.19
N LYS A 11 -16.97 8.95 -1.38
CA LYS A 11 -15.67 8.53 -0.82
C LYS A 11 -15.73 8.35 0.70
N ASN A 12 -16.38 9.27 1.41
CA ASN A 12 -16.50 9.18 2.87
C ASN A 12 -17.43 8.04 3.31
N ALA A 13 -18.53 7.80 2.60
CA ALA A 13 -19.41 6.66 2.85
C ALA A 13 -18.68 5.33 2.65
N LEU A 14 -17.93 5.19 1.56
CA LEU A 14 -17.14 4.00 1.27
C LEU A 14 -16.03 3.80 2.32
N ARG A 15 -15.33 4.86 2.75
CA ARG A 15 -14.34 4.78 3.84
C ARG A 15 -14.95 4.23 5.13
N ARG A 16 -16.13 4.72 5.53
CA ARG A 16 -16.82 4.20 6.74
C ARG A 16 -17.17 2.73 6.59
N LYS A 17 -17.76 2.34 5.44
CA LYS A 17 -18.12 0.95 5.14
C LYS A 17 -16.90 0.03 5.25
N MET A 18 -15.79 0.38 4.63
CA MET A 18 -14.59 -0.47 4.61
C MET A 18 -13.88 -0.54 5.96
N ARG A 19 -13.85 0.54 6.72
CA ARG A 19 -13.36 0.51 8.11
C ARG A 19 -14.18 -0.43 8.99
N ALA A 20 -15.51 -0.40 8.86
CA ALA A 20 -16.39 -1.31 9.57
C ALA A 20 -16.17 -2.76 9.16
N ALA A 21 -16.05 -3.05 7.87
CA ALA A 21 -15.78 -4.40 7.35
C ALA A 21 -14.42 -4.93 7.86
N ARG A 22 -13.36 -4.13 7.84
CA ARG A 22 -12.05 -4.52 8.39
C ARG A 22 -12.10 -4.78 9.89
N LYS A 23 -12.87 -3.97 10.64
CA LYS A 23 -13.04 -4.17 12.10
C LYS A 23 -13.82 -5.46 12.42
N ALA A 24 -14.79 -5.82 11.59
CA ALA A 24 -15.60 -7.03 11.73
C ALA A 24 -14.89 -8.31 11.26
N CYS A 25 -13.75 -8.19 10.56
CA CYS A 25 -13.00 -9.33 10.06
C CYS A 25 -12.32 -10.08 11.21
N THR A 26 -12.72 -11.32 11.45
CA THR A 26 -12.23 -12.16 12.55
C THR A 26 -11.10 -13.13 12.15
N ASP A 27 -10.96 -13.42 10.85
CA ASP A 27 -10.01 -14.36 10.27
C ASP A 27 -8.78 -13.65 9.65
N ARG A 28 -8.41 -12.48 10.18
CA ARG A 28 -7.31 -11.66 9.63
C ARG A 28 -5.98 -12.42 9.59
N ALA A 29 -5.61 -13.13 10.64
CA ALA A 29 -4.34 -13.85 10.67
C ALA A 29 -4.21 -14.86 9.50
N THR A 30 -5.28 -15.60 9.19
CA THR A 30 -5.31 -16.52 8.04
C THR A 30 -5.21 -15.77 6.72
N ARG A 31 -5.87 -14.61 6.59
CA ARG A 31 -5.80 -13.79 5.38
C ARG A 31 -4.42 -13.17 5.19
N ASP A 32 -3.78 -12.73 6.28
CA ASP A 32 -2.42 -12.20 6.26
C ASP A 32 -1.41 -13.27 5.84
N ASP A 33 -1.58 -14.54 6.31
CA ASP A 33 -0.79 -15.66 5.84
C ASP A 33 -0.95 -15.92 4.34
N CYS A 34 -2.19 -15.87 3.83
CA CYS A 34 -2.45 -16.01 2.39
C CYS A 34 -1.82 -14.86 1.59
N LEU A 35 -1.92 -13.63 2.07
CA LEU A 35 -1.31 -12.46 1.41
C LEU A 35 0.21 -12.61 1.34
N LEU A 36 0.86 -12.97 2.44
CA LEU A 36 2.30 -13.22 2.49
C LEU A 36 2.72 -14.28 1.48
N GLN A 37 2.08 -15.46 1.51
CA GLN A 37 2.40 -16.55 0.60
C GLN A 37 2.23 -16.16 -0.87
N ARG A 38 1.12 -15.48 -1.20
CA ARG A 38 0.85 -15.02 -2.55
C ARG A 38 1.87 -13.98 -3.02
N LEU A 39 2.21 -13.01 -2.17
CA LEU A 39 3.22 -11.99 -2.49
C LEU A 39 4.57 -12.64 -2.81
N MET A 40 5.00 -13.59 -1.97
CA MET A 40 6.28 -14.30 -2.17
C MET A 40 6.31 -15.10 -3.48
N ALA A 41 5.16 -15.57 -3.96
CA ALA A 41 5.03 -16.33 -5.20
C ALA A 41 5.01 -15.45 -6.45
N LEU A 42 4.82 -14.12 -6.33
CA LEU A 42 4.78 -13.22 -7.48
C LEU A 42 6.17 -13.06 -8.11
N SER A 43 6.24 -13.19 -9.42
CA SER A 43 7.45 -12.94 -10.22
C SER A 43 8.03 -11.55 -9.96
N VAL A 44 7.17 -10.53 -9.93
CA VAL A 44 7.57 -9.14 -9.65
C VAL A 44 8.23 -8.98 -8.27
N TYR A 45 7.75 -9.68 -7.23
CA TYR A 45 8.40 -9.69 -5.92
C TYR A 45 9.77 -10.38 -5.99
N GLN A 46 9.82 -11.53 -6.64
CA GLN A 46 11.07 -12.32 -6.75
C GLN A 46 12.16 -11.54 -7.48
N LYS A 47 11.80 -10.84 -8.56
CA LYS A 47 12.72 -10.00 -9.36
C LYS A 47 13.08 -8.67 -8.69
N ALA A 48 12.26 -8.19 -7.74
CA ALA A 48 12.51 -6.93 -7.06
C ALA A 48 13.81 -6.97 -6.26
N SER A 49 14.68 -6.00 -6.47
CA SER A 49 15.87 -5.74 -5.63
C SER A 49 15.55 -4.87 -4.42
N CYS A 50 14.48 -4.09 -4.53
CA CYS A 50 14.05 -3.10 -3.58
C CYS A 50 12.53 -3.19 -3.35
N VAL A 51 12.08 -3.13 -2.09
CA VAL A 51 10.66 -3.08 -1.71
C VAL A 51 10.42 -1.85 -0.87
N LEU A 52 9.44 -1.03 -1.30
CA LEU A 52 8.85 0.02 -0.48
C LEU A 52 7.57 -0.53 0.14
N SER A 53 7.40 -0.43 1.44
CA SER A 53 6.20 -0.96 2.10
C SER A 53 5.72 -0.04 3.20
N TYR A 54 4.41 0.06 3.36
CA TYR A 54 3.85 0.67 4.57
C TYR A 54 4.11 -0.24 5.78
N VAL A 55 4.12 0.36 6.96
CA VAL A 55 4.05 -0.38 8.23
C VAL A 55 2.60 -0.43 8.64
N SER A 56 2.02 -1.62 8.69
CA SER A 56 0.60 -1.82 8.94
C SER A 56 0.16 -1.26 10.30
N PHE A 57 -1.00 -0.65 10.32
CA PHE A 57 -1.57 -0.04 11.51
C PHE A 57 -3.04 -0.46 11.72
N GLY A 58 -3.39 -0.79 12.96
CA GLY A 58 -4.74 -1.09 13.38
C GLY A 58 -5.35 -2.32 12.70
N THR A 59 -6.22 -2.12 11.71
CA THR A 59 -6.92 -3.21 11.00
C THR A 59 -6.47 -3.38 9.56
N GLU A 60 -5.34 -2.80 9.16
CA GLU A 60 -4.77 -3.01 7.83
C GLU A 60 -4.29 -4.46 7.66
N ALA A 61 -4.15 -4.90 6.41
CA ALA A 61 -3.44 -6.14 6.12
C ALA A 61 -2.03 -6.05 6.71
N ASP A 62 -1.64 -7.07 7.46
CA ASP A 62 -0.39 -7.05 8.22
C ASP A 62 0.83 -7.10 7.31
N THR A 63 1.71 -6.13 7.46
CA THR A 63 2.97 -6.05 6.72
C THR A 63 4.19 -6.38 7.57
N LEU A 64 4.10 -6.50 8.89
CA LEU A 64 5.28 -6.74 9.72
C LEU A 64 6.01 -8.02 9.30
N ARG A 65 5.29 -9.10 9.07
CA ARG A 65 5.84 -10.37 8.57
C ARG A 65 6.36 -10.27 7.13
N ILE A 66 5.74 -9.40 6.31
CA ILE A 66 6.24 -9.09 4.96
C ILE A 66 7.58 -8.36 5.05
N LEU A 67 7.69 -7.34 5.94
CA LEU A 67 8.94 -6.60 6.15
C LEU A 67 10.07 -7.53 6.62
N GLU A 68 9.81 -8.41 7.59
CA GLU A 68 10.77 -9.42 8.04
C GLU A 68 11.22 -10.32 6.89
N ARG A 69 10.29 -10.76 6.06
CA ARG A 69 10.59 -11.62 4.92
C ARG A 69 11.43 -10.89 3.87
N VAL A 70 11.10 -9.66 3.53
CA VAL A 70 11.88 -8.83 2.59
C VAL A 70 13.34 -8.71 3.04
N LEU A 71 13.55 -8.44 4.34
CA LEU A 71 14.89 -8.36 4.92
C LEU A 71 15.60 -9.71 4.88
N ALA A 72 14.90 -10.81 5.20
CA ALA A 72 15.46 -12.17 5.15
C ALA A 72 15.85 -12.60 3.73
N ASP A 73 15.12 -12.13 2.71
CA ASP A 73 15.42 -12.36 1.29
C ASP A 73 16.58 -11.48 0.78
N GLY A 74 17.18 -10.65 1.63
CA GLY A 74 18.32 -9.78 1.29
C GLY A 74 17.98 -8.59 0.40
N LYS A 75 16.68 -8.26 0.26
CA LYS A 75 16.23 -7.12 -0.53
C LYS A 75 16.37 -5.81 0.25
N ALA A 76 16.63 -4.70 -0.46
CA ALA A 76 16.55 -3.37 0.14
C ALA A 76 15.11 -3.08 0.56
N LEU A 77 14.91 -2.64 1.82
CA LEU A 77 13.59 -2.35 2.37
C LEU A 77 13.49 -0.89 2.77
N TYR A 78 12.47 -0.20 2.25
CA TYR A 78 12.18 1.18 2.58
C TYR A 78 10.77 1.30 3.15
N VAL A 79 10.62 2.10 4.22
CA VAL A 79 9.34 2.35 4.87
C VAL A 79 9.09 3.86 5.02
N PRO A 80 7.82 4.31 4.97
CA PRO A 80 7.51 5.72 4.87
C PRO A 80 7.58 6.42 6.24
N LYS A 81 8.02 7.67 6.20
CA LYS A 81 7.87 8.66 7.27
C LYS A 81 7.15 9.88 6.72
N CYS A 82 6.08 10.29 7.40
CA CYS A 82 5.32 11.47 7.01
C CYS A 82 6.08 12.75 7.37
N VAL A 83 6.13 13.71 6.45
CA VAL A 83 6.69 15.04 6.74
C VAL A 83 5.60 15.89 7.43
N PRO A 84 5.83 16.36 8.67
CA PRO A 84 4.84 17.09 9.44
C PRO A 84 4.28 18.30 8.67
N ASN A 85 2.98 18.57 8.84
CA ASN A 85 2.27 19.70 8.24
C ASN A 85 2.28 19.75 6.70
N THR A 86 2.53 18.61 6.04
CA THR A 86 2.51 18.48 4.58
C THR A 86 1.71 17.26 4.16
N ASN A 87 1.51 17.09 2.84
CA ASN A 87 1.04 15.84 2.23
C ASN A 87 2.20 15.02 1.63
N ARG A 88 3.42 15.23 2.11
CA ARG A 88 4.63 14.55 1.65
C ARG A 88 5.03 13.44 2.61
N MET A 89 5.55 12.35 2.06
CA MET A 89 6.25 11.30 2.80
C MET A 89 7.57 10.99 2.11
N VAL A 90 8.51 10.51 2.89
CA VAL A 90 9.82 10.04 2.42
C VAL A 90 9.98 8.61 2.86
N PHE A 91 10.38 7.74 1.94
CA PHE A 91 10.72 6.37 2.28
C PHE A 91 12.18 6.29 2.69
N TYR A 92 12.45 5.75 3.88
CA TYR A 92 13.78 5.56 4.43
C TYR A 92 14.11 4.08 4.55
N ARG A 93 15.36 3.74 4.25
CA ARG A 93 15.88 2.39 4.37
C ARG A 93 15.92 1.94 5.82
N ILE A 94 15.52 0.69 6.05
CA ILE A 94 15.70 -0.01 7.33
C ILE A 94 16.43 -1.33 7.10
N SER A 95 17.16 -1.78 8.11
CA SER A 95 17.91 -3.05 8.11
C SER A 95 17.30 -4.07 9.07
N ALA A 96 16.44 -3.62 9.98
CA ALA A 96 15.73 -4.47 10.92
C ALA A 96 14.45 -3.77 11.43
N LEU A 97 13.47 -4.52 11.92
CA LEU A 97 12.26 -3.93 12.53
C LEU A 97 12.54 -3.06 13.77
N ARG A 98 13.64 -3.30 14.49
CA ARG A 98 14.09 -2.46 15.61
C ARG A 98 14.51 -1.05 15.19
N ASP A 99 14.66 -0.78 13.89
CA ASP A 99 14.95 0.56 13.36
C ASP A 99 13.70 1.44 13.35
N LEU A 100 12.52 0.83 13.60
CA LEU A 100 11.24 1.50 13.72
C LEU A 100 10.98 1.94 15.16
N SER A 101 10.36 3.09 15.30
CA SER A 101 9.94 3.65 16.59
C SER A 101 8.53 4.24 16.48
N PRO A 102 7.75 4.33 17.57
CA PRO A 102 6.45 4.97 17.55
C PRO A 102 6.55 6.40 17.04
N GLY A 103 5.86 6.66 15.94
CA GLY A 103 5.76 7.96 15.29
C GLY A 103 4.38 8.60 15.47
N ALA A 104 4.01 9.46 14.52
CA ALA A 104 2.72 10.11 14.50
C ALA A 104 1.57 9.10 14.45
N TYR A 105 0.50 9.36 15.20
CA TYR A 105 -0.70 8.50 15.26
C TYR A 105 -0.49 7.08 15.79
N GLY A 106 0.65 6.79 16.45
CA GLY A 106 0.99 5.46 16.94
C GLY A 106 1.44 4.49 15.84
N ILE A 107 1.69 4.98 14.64
CA ILE A 107 2.26 4.21 13.53
C ILE A 107 3.77 4.11 13.77
N LEU A 108 4.35 2.94 13.56
CA LEU A 108 5.80 2.78 13.61
C LEU A 108 6.42 3.46 12.40
N GLU A 109 7.38 4.36 12.64
CA GLU A 109 8.09 5.11 11.62
C GLU A 109 9.61 4.85 11.70
N PRO A 110 10.32 4.91 10.57
CA PRO A 110 11.77 4.78 10.55
C PRO A 110 12.45 6.02 11.14
N LYS A 111 13.67 5.84 11.64
CA LYS A 111 14.59 6.96 11.80
C LYS A 111 14.98 7.48 10.42
N GLU A 112 15.31 8.77 10.33
CA GLU A 112 15.85 9.32 9.09
C GLU A 112 17.20 8.69 8.79
N ALA A 113 17.33 8.09 7.62
CA ALA A 113 18.48 7.34 7.15
C ALA A 113 18.64 7.58 5.63
N GLU A 114 19.11 6.59 4.89
CA GLU A 114 19.15 6.61 3.44
C GLU A 114 17.72 6.69 2.85
N ALA A 115 17.44 7.78 2.15
CA ALA A 115 16.16 7.98 1.48
C ALA A 115 16.14 7.23 0.13
N TYR A 116 14.97 6.73 -0.24
CA TYR A 116 14.76 6.08 -1.54
C TYR A 116 15.05 7.03 -2.70
N GLN A 117 15.82 6.55 -3.72
CA GLN A 117 16.34 7.32 -4.86
C GLN A 117 16.00 6.68 -6.21
N ASP A 118 14.77 6.20 -6.39
CA ASP A 118 14.30 5.59 -7.67
C ASP A 118 15.14 4.39 -8.14
N GLU A 119 15.40 3.46 -7.23
CA GLU A 119 16.15 2.24 -7.54
C GLU A 119 15.43 1.39 -8.59
N ALA A 120 16.22 0.79 -9.48
CA ALA A 120 15.70 -0.12 -10.49
C ALA A 120 15.02 -1.34 -9.85
N ASN A 121 13.99 -1.88 -10.51
CA ASN A 121 13.23 -3.03 -10.04
C ASN A 121 12.64 -2.87 -8.63
N ALA A 122 12.21 -1.66 -8.30
CA ALA A 122 11.53 -1.38 -7.05
C ALA A 122 10.04 -1.75 -7.13
N LEU A 123 9.55 -2.42 -6.09
CA LEU A 123 8.14 -2.75 -5.86
C LEU A 123 7.61 -1.96 -4.67
N CYS A 124 6.55 -1.18 -4.87
CA CYS A 124 5.87 -0.48 -3.78
C CYS A 124 4.57 -1.18 -3.38
N LEU A 125 4.50 -1.65 -2.14
CA LEU A 125 3.28 -2.18 -1.53
C LEU A 125 2.45 -1.01 -0.98
N VAL A 126 1.21 -0.90 -1.44
CA VAL A 126 0.39 0.29 -1.22
C VAL A 126 -0.86 -0.05 -0.40
N PRO A 127 -1.07 0.61 0.76
CA PRO A 127 -2.27 0.40 1.57
C PRO A 127 -3.48 1.13 0.98
N GLY A 128 -4.67 0.63 1.28
CA GLY A 128 -5.91 1.30 0.93
C GLY A 128 -7.09 0.83 1.78
N LEU A 129 -8.15 1.61 1.75
CA LEU A 129 -9.44 1.21 2.34
C LEU A 129 -10.27 0.41 1.34
N ALA A 130 -10.22 0.76 0.06
CA ALA A 130 -10.85 0.02 -1.03
C ALA A 130 -10.02 0.13 -2.29
N PHE A 131 -10.20 -0.85 -3.18
CA PHE A 131 -9.62 -0.90 -4.51
C PHE A 131 -10.68 -1.35 -5.51
N SER A 132 -10.52 -1.01 -6.78
CA SER A 132 -11.34 -1.55 -7.87
C SER A 132 -10.47 -2.12 -8.99
N ALA A 133 -11.03 -3.03 -9.76
CA ALA A 133 -10.28 -3.80 -10.76
C ALA A 133 -9.60 -2.94 -11.84
N ASP A 134 -10.00 -1.70 -12.00
CA ASP A 134 -9.38 -0.71 -12.87
C ASP A 134 -8.17 0.02 -12.24
N GLY A 135 -7.69 -0.44 -11.07
CA GLY A 135 -6.55 0.11 -10.35
C GLY A 135 -6.84 1.32 -9.47
N ALA A 136 -8.11 1.76 -9.40
CA ALA A 136 -8.43 2.88 -8.52
C ALA A 136 -8.31 2.48 -7.04
N ARG A 137 -7.81 3.41 -6.23
CA ARG A 137 -7.53 3.21 -4.80
C ARG A 137 -8.23 4.28 -3.95
N LEU A 138 -8.91 3.86 -2.91
CA LEU A 138 -9.41 4.74 -1.87
C LEU A 138 -8.48 4.74 -0.66
N GLY A 139 -7.69 5.77 -0.52
CA GLY A 139 -6.84 6.00 0.65
C GLY A 139 -7.57 6.69 1.80
N TYR A 140 -6.80 7.07 2.81
CA TYR A 140 -7.31 7.75 4.03
C TYR A 140 -7.64 9.23 3.83
N GLY A 141 -7.32 9.81 2.65
CA GLY A 141 -7.68 11.18 2.28
C GLY A 141 -6.59 12.24 2.52
N LYS A 142 -5.35 11.84 2.78
CA LYS A 142 -4.22 12.77 3.00
C LYS A 142 -3.36 13.00 1.74
N GLY A 143 -3.53 12.19 0.67
CA GLY A 143 -2.81 12.34 -0.60
C GLY A 143 -1.32 12.01 -0.57
N TYR A 144 -0.80 11.38 0.51
CA TYR A 144 0.62 11.06 0.64
C TYR A 144 1.16 10.22 -0.52
N TYR A 145 0.47 9.14 -0.87
CA TYR A 145 0.88 8.23 -1.94
C TYR A 145 0.77 8.87 -3.32
N ASP A 146 -0.29 9.64 -3.58
CA ASP A 146 -0.47 10.33 -4.86
C ASP A 146 0.65 11.37 -5.08
N THR A 147 1.01 12.10 -4.02
CA THR A 147 2.14 13.05 -4.03
C THR A 147 3.49 12.34 -4.23
N PHE A 148 3.68 11.16 -3.63
CA PHE A 148 4.91 10.37 -3.78
C PHE A 148 5.03 9.85 -5.21
N PHE A 149 4.01 9.18 -5.74
CA PHE A 149 4.04 8.58 -7.06
C PHE A 149 4.12 9.60 -8.21
N ALA A 150 3.69 10.84 -7.99
CA ALA A 150 3.90 11.92 -8.96
C ALA A 150 5.39 12.25 -9.20
N ARG A 151 6.28 11.79 -8.33
CA ARG A 151 7.73 12.06 -8.37
C ARG A 151 8.58 10.81 -8.56
N HIS A 152 8.06 9.65 -8.18
CA HIS A 152 8.79 8.39 -8.14
C HIS A 152 8.07 7.35 -9.00
N PRO A 153 8.61 7.03 -10.19
CA PRO A 153 8.05 6.00 -11.08
C PRO A 153 8.43 4.61 -10.54
N VAL A 154 7.58 4.05 -9.69
CA VAL A 154 7.76 2.74 -9.07
C VAL A 154 6.56 1.86 -9.38
N LEU A 155 6.76 0.54 -9.48
CA LEU A 155 5.67 -0.40 -9.66
C LEU A 155 4.81 -0.47 -8.40
N LYS A 156 3.50 -0.25 -8.54
CA LYS A 156 2.54 -0.06 -7.44
C LYS A 156 1.63 -1.28 -7.30
N LEU A 157 1.80 -2.04 -6.24
CA LEU A 157 0.96 -3.18 -5.89
C LEU A 157 0.08 -2.83 -4.69
N GLY A 158 -1.23 -2.65 -4.91
CA GLY A 158 -2.19 -2.51 -3.84
C GLY A 158 -2.28 -3.79 -3.02
N LEU A 159 -2.23 -3.70 -1.68
CA LEU A 159 -2.33 -4.84 -0.79
C LEU A 159 -3.57 -4.71 0.10
N CYS A 160 -4.48 -5.70 0.05
CA CYS A 160 -5.75 -5.64 0.78
C CYS A 160 -6.40 -7.01 0.95
N TYR A 161 -7.39 -7.11 1.82
CA TYR A 161 -8.27 -8.28 1.86
C TYR A 161 -9.27 -8.25 0.69
N ASP A 162 -9.69 -9.43 0.20
CA ASP A 162 -10.53 -9.54 -1.00
C ASP A 162 -11.86 -8.78 -0.90
N PHE A 163 -12.42 -8.63 0.31
CA PHE A 163 -13.64 -7.84 0.52
C PHE A 163 -13.45 -6.32 0.35
N GLN A 164 -12.21 -5.84 0.28
CA GLN A 164 -11.88 -4.44 -0.02
C GLN A 164 -11.79 -4.18 -1.54
N LEU A 165 -11.82 -5.23 -2.36
CA LEU A 165 -11.97 -5.11 -3.80
C LEU A 165 -13.44 -4.89 -4.13
N VAL A 166 -13.78 -3.68 -4.53
CA VAL A 166 -15.16 -3.23 -4.80
C VAL A 166 -15.37 -3.01 -6.30
N PRO A 167 -16.61 -3.05 -6.79
CA PRO A 167 -16.90 -2.84 -8.22
C PRO A 167 -16.34 -1.51 -8.75
N GLN A 168 -16.44 -0.44 -7.96
CA GLN A 168 -15.99 0.88 -8.34
C GLN A 168 -15.50 1.67 -7.12
N VAL A 169 -14.35 2.32 -7.26
CA VAL A 169 -13.86 3.35 -6.34
C VAL A 169 -14.07 4.71 -7.01
N PRO A 170 -14.76 5.67 -6.37
CA PRO A 170 -14.83 7.04 -6.89
C PRO A 170 -13.40 7.60 -7.01
N ALA A 171 -12.95 7.85 -8.24
CA ALA A 171 -11.61 8.32 -8.56
C ALA A 171 -11.67 9.65 -9.30
N GLN A 172 -10.68 10.50 -9.07
CA GLN A 172 -10.48 11.75 -9.80
C GLN A 172 -9.38 11.56 -10.86
N PRO A 173 -9.33 12.39 -11.90
CA PRO A 173 -8.33 12.25 -12.97
C PRO A 173 -6.87 12.30 -12.51
N HIS A 174 -6.61 12.89 -11.34
CA HIS A 174 -5.27 13.00 -10.76
C HIS A 174 -4.94 11.88 -9.74
N ASP A 175 -5.90 11.02 -9.39
CA ASP A 175 -5.66 9.89 -8.50
C ASP A 175 -4.79 8.86 -9.24
N VAL A 176 -3.68 8.47 -8.62
CA VAL A 176 -2.73 7.51 -9.21
C VAL A 176 -3.30 6.10 -9.12
N ARG A 177 -3.27 5.40 -10.25
CA ARG A 177 -3.73 4.01 -10.34
C ARG A 177 -2.66 3.02 -9.92
N MET A 178 -3.09 1.89 -9.35
CA MET A 178 -2.21 0.76 -9.06
C MET A 178 -1.93 -0.02 -10.35
N ASP A 179 -0.75 -0.59 -10.45
CA ASP A 179 -0.38 -1.49 -11.56
C ASP A 179 -0.93 -2.91 -11.33
N GLY A 180 -1.18 -3.27 -10.06
CA GLY A 180 -1.87 -4.49 -9.66
C GLY A 180 -2.45 -4.39 -8.25
N ILE A 181 -3.34 -5.31 -7.91
CA ILE A 181 -3.95 -5.42 -6.58
C ILE A 181 -3.85 -6.88 -6.15
N LEU A 182 -3.12 -7.11 -5.05
CA LEU A 182 -3.01 -8.42 -4.43
C LEU A 182 -3.98 -8.52 -3.26
N THR A 183 -4.82 -9.55 -3.30
CA THR A 183 -5.70 -9.89 -2.19
C THR A 183 -5.33 -11.25 -1.57
N ASP A 184 -5.90 -11.56 -0.43
CA ASP A 184 -5.78 -12.89 0.20
C ASP A 184 -6.31 -14.04 -0.70
N LYS A 185 -7.05 -13.71 -1.79
CA LYS A 185 -7.63 -14.71 -2.70
C LYS A 185 -7.07 -14.70 -4.11
N ARG A 186 -6.68 -13.52 -4.63
CA ARG A 186 -6.32 -13.35 -6.05
C ARG A 186 -5.40 -12.15 -6.28
N LEU A 187 -4.76 -12.16 -7.43
CA LEU A 187 -4.10 -11.01 -8.04
C LEU A 187 -5.04 -10.44 -9.13
N VAL A 188 -5.20 -9.13 -9.15
CA VAL A 188 -5.87 -8.39 -10.23
C VAL A 188 -4.84 -7.49 -10.88
N LEU A 189 -4.57 -7.70 -12.16
CA LEU A 189 -3.70 -6.84 -12.98
C LEU A 189 -4.54 -5.72 -13.59
N THR A 190 -4.04 -4.50 -13.59
CA THR A 190 -4.84 -3.32 -13.96
C THR A 190 -4.36 -2.65 -15.24
N ALA A 191 -3.10 -2.83 -15.63
CA ALA A 191 -2.50 -2.39 -16.89
C ALA A 191 -1.22 -3.20 -17.13
N ASP A 192 -0.82 -3.33 -18.39
CA ASP A 192 0.42 -3.97 -18.86
C ASP A 192 0.83 -5.20 -18.03
N GLU A 193 0.22 -6.35 -18.33
CA GLU A 193 0.56 -7.65 -17.71
C GLU A 193 2.08 -7.87 -17.72
N GLU A 194 2.77 -7.43 -18.77
CA GLU A 194 4.23 -7.52 -18.93
C GLU A 194 5.04 -6.85 -17.79
N ARG A 195 4.50 -5.86 -17.10
CA ARG A 195 5.21 -5.18 -15.98
C ARG A 195 5.14 -5.95 -14.67
N MET A 196 4.22 -6.91 -14.58
CA MET A 196 4.00 -7.70 -13.37
C MET A 196 4.55 -9.14 -13.48
N GLU A 197 4.97 -9.54 -14.67
CA GLU A 197 5.67 -10.79 -14.96
C GLU A 197 7.18 -10.62 -14.80
#